data_182d62ded14d4340afa9546c5da07f06
#
_entry.id   182d62ded14d4340afa9546c5da07f06
#
_cell.length_a   1.000
_cell.length_b   1.000
_cell.length_c   1.000
_cell.angle_alpha   90.00
_cell.angle_beta   90.00
_cell.angle_gamma   90.00
#
_symmetry.space_group_name_H-M   'P 1'
#
loop_
_entity.id
_entity.type
_entity.pdbx_description
1 polymer ?
#
loop_
_entity_poly.entity_id
_entity_poly.type
_entity_poly.pdbx_seq_one_letter_code
_entity_poly.pdbx_strand_id
1 'polypeptide(L)'
;NNGYTGTGMVIAVLDAGFYSVDNLSAFDSLRNRNGILGTWDFVDNNSSVYEDDTHGMEVLSTIAGNVPGELVGTAPDANFWLLRTEDVFSENIIEEYNWAAGAEFADSVGADVISSSLGYSDFDDSTASHTYADMDGNTCPSSIAADIAFSKGILVVTSAGNSGNNFWHYISAPADGDSVLAVGAVDSDGNYVSFSSYGPSSDGDIKPNVAAKGANATVADPFGTIGGANGTSFSCPILAGAATCLLQAHPGKSVLEVKNAIERSANYFNTPTDTLGYGIPNFGNAHFILSGIEDRENIIPLIIYPNPILENLYLQIFTYSNEAVKIQMIDLLGKVVAKSEFNTFMVGYNIIDFPLPSDLSQGIYLINIKSESFEYTRRVIKN
;
A
#
# COMPACT_ATOMS: atom_id res chain seq x y z
N ASN A 1 9.87 7.75 -5.54
CA ASN A 1 9.39 6.90 -6.63
C ASN A 1 10.61 6.42 -7.43
N ASN A 2 10.94 5.12 -7.32
CA ASN A 2 12.13 4.53 -7.95
C ASN A 2 11.88 4.17 -9.44
N GLY A 3 10.81 4.73 -10.07
CA GLY A 3 10.45 4.49 -11.45
C GLY A 3 9.56 3.27 -11.69
N TYR A 4 9.12 2.59 -10.63
CA TYR A 4 8.15 1.49 -10.73
C TYR A 4 6.73 2.05 -10.71
N THR A 5 5.97 1.78 -11.76
CA THR A 5 4.63 2.33 -12.01
C THR A 5 3.58 1.24 -12.26
N GLY A 6 3.94 -0.03 -12.02
CA GLY A 6 3.10 -1.19 -12.28
C GLY A 6 3.20 -1.75 -13.70
N THR A 7 4.08 -1.22 -14.55
CA THR A 7 4.22 -1.68 -15.95
C THR A 7 4.45 -3.19 -16.02
N GLY A 8 3.63 -3.88 -16.81
CA GLY A 8 3.67 -5.33 -17.00
C GLY A 8 2.96 -6.15 -15.94
N MET A 9 2.48 -5.51 -14.86
CA MET A 9 1.70 -6.16 -13.80
C MET A 9 0.21 -6.12 -14.12
N VAL A 10 -0.55 -7.08 -13.59
CA VAL A 10 -2.00 -7.22 -13.79
C VAL A 10 -2.71 -7.15 -12.43
N ILE A 11 -3.66 -6.24 -12.31
CA ILE A 11 -4.51 -6.08 -11.13
C ILE A 11 -5.95 -6.45 -11.50
N ALA A 12 -6.56 -7.38 -10.77
CA ALA A 12 -8.01 -7.59 -10.81
C ALA A 12 -8.66 -6.72 -9.73
N VAL A 13 -9.55 -5.82 -10.12
CA VAL A 13 -10.34 -4.99 -9.19
C VAL A 13 -11.73 -5.60 -9.10
N LEU A 14 -12.10 -6.05 -7.89
CA LEU A 14 -13.42 -6.60 -7.57
C LEU A 14 -14.22 -5.51 -6.84
N ASP A 15 -15.35 -5.12 -7.42
CA ASP A 15 -16.13 -3.98 -6.91
C ASP A 15 -17.60 -4.04 -7.41
N ALA A 16 -18.38 -3.01 -7.08
CA ALA A 16 -19.82 -2.93 -7.37
C ALA A 16 -20.15 -2.40 -8.79
N GLY A 17 -19.16 -1.92 -9.53
CA GLY A 17 -19.31 -1.34 -10.86
C GLY A 17 -18.25 -0.30 -11.14
N PHE A 18 -18.09 0.06 -12.42
CA PHE A 18 -17.01 0.93 -12.88
C PHE A 18 -17.58 2.04 -13.78
N TYR A 19 -18.61 2.72 -13.28
CA TYR A 19 -19.37 3.72 -14.02
C TYR A 19 -18.49 4.69 -14.79
N SER A 20 -18.70 4.77 -16.11
CA SER A 20 -18.03 5.70 -17.01
C SER A 20 -16.48 5.62 -17.07
N VAL A 21 -15.84 4.57 -16.59
CA VAL A 21 -14.38 4.38 -16.73
C VAL A 21 -13.97 4.37 -18.20
N ASP A 22 -14.85 3.95 -19.10
CA ASP A 22 -14.66 3.97 -20.54
C ASP A 22 -14.69 5.38 -21.15
N ASN A 23 -15.13 6.42 -20.41
CA ASN A 23 -15.32 7.77 -20.89
C ASN A 23 -14.57 8.86 -20.11
N LEU A 24 -14.39 8.71 -18.80
CA LEU A 24 -13.81 9.74 -17.92
C LEU A 24 -12.35 10.03 -18.26
N SER A 25 -11.98 11.32 -18.32
CA SER A 25 -10.64 11.78 -18.67
C SER A 25 -9.55 11.32 -17.70
N ALA A 26 -9.90 11.05 -16.44
CA ALA A 26 -8.98 10.51 -15.44
C ALA A 26 -8.35 9.17 -15.89
N PHE A 27 -9.03 8.43 -16.78
CA PHE A 27 -8.59 7.15 -17.32
C PHE A 27 -8.11 7.19 -18.77
N ASP A 28 -7.93 8.38 -19.36
CA ASP A 28 -7.43 8.50 -20.75
C ASP A 28 -6.10 7.79 -20.95
N SER A 29 -5.17 7.95 -20.02
CA SER A 29 -3.86 7.28 -20.08
C SER A 29 -4.02 5.76 -20.07
N LEU A 30 -4.89 5.23 -19.21
CA LEU A 30 -5.19 3.80 -19.11
C LEU A 30 -5.80 3.26 -20.41
N ARG A 31 -6.81 3.94 -20.95
CA ARG A 31 -7.46 3.55 -22.22
C ARG A 31 -6.53 3.63 -23.41
N ASN A 32 -5.79 4.73 -23.55
CA ASN A 32 -4.90 4.96 -24.68
C ASN A 32 -3.78 3.92 -24.81
N ARG A 33 -3.36 3.31 -23.69
CA ARG A 33 -2.37 2.22 -23.69
C ARG A 33 -2.99 0.82 -23.71
N ASN A 34 -4.34 0.71 -23.84
CA ASN A 34 -5.10 -0.55 -23.75
C ASN A 34 -4.85 -1.29 -22.44
N GLY A 35 -4.77 -0.56 -21.34
CA GLY A 35 -4.46 -1.12 -20.03
C GLY A 35 -5.65 -1.80 -19.34
N ILE A 36 -6.89 -1.65 -19.82
CA ILE A 36 -8.03 -2.48 -19.43
C ILE A 36 -8.01 -3.72 -20.32
N LEU A 37 -7.63 -4.86 -19.73
CA LEU A 37 -7.50 -6.14 -20.45
C LEU A 37 -8.86 -6.77 -20.74
N GLY A 38 -9.84 -6.49 -19.89
CA GLY A 38 -11.22 -6.90 -20.04
C GLY A 38 -12.04 -6.63 -18.80
N THR A 39 -13.32 -6.96 -18.90
CA THR A 39 -14.31 -6.75 -17.85
C THR A 39 -15.24 -7.95 -17.76
N TRP A 40 -15.79 -8.20 -16.57
CA TRP A 40 -16.83 -9.21 -16.37
C TRP A 40 -17.75 -8.84 -15.21
N ASP A 41 -19.03 -9.04 -15.43
CA ASP A 41 -20.09 -8.85 -14.46
C ASP A 41 -20.61 -10.21 -13.99
N PHE A 42 -20.34 -10.56 -12.73
CA PHE A 42 -20.82 -11.80 -12.11
C PHE A 42 -22.25 -11.70 -11.60
N VAL A 43 -22.79 -10.49 -11.44
CA VAL A 43 -24.16 -10.25 -11.00
C VAL A 43 -25.12 -10.52 -12.16
N ASP A 44 -24.91 -9.85 -13.30
CA ASP A 44 -25.77 -9.95 -14.47
C ASP A 44 -25.24 -10.95 -15.53
N ASN A 45 -24.10 -11.59 -15.25
CA ASN A 45 -23.47 -12.60 -16.11
C ASN A 45 -23.23 -12.10 -17.53
N ASN A 46 -22.60 -10.95 -17.67
CA ASN A 46 -22.25 -10.35 -18.95
C ASN A 46 -20.89 -9.62 -18.86
N SER A 47 -20.47 -8.90 -19.90
CA SER A 47 -19.17 -8.23 -19.94
C SER A 47 -19.24 -6.71 -19.74
N SER A 48 -20.41 -6.12 -19.49
CA SER A 48 -20.55 -4.69 -19.25
C SER A 48 -20.50 -4.41 -17.75
N VAL A 49 -19.69 -3.42 -17.35
CA VAL A 49 -19.50 -2.99 -15.95
C VAL A 49 -19.48 -1.46 -15.81
N TYR A 50 -19.78 -0.75 -16.91
CA TYR A 50 -19.60 0.71 -16.99
C TYR A 50 -20.90 1.49 -16.71
N GLU A 51 -22.01 0.82 -16.53
CA GLU A 51 -23.34 1.42 -16.34
C GLU A 51 -23.82 1.35 -14.88
N ASP A 52 -23.11 0.61 -14.04
CA ASP A 52 -23.52 0.30 -12.69
C ASP A 52 -23.02 1.34 -11.67
N ASP A 53 -22.50 0.92 -10.54
CA ASP A 53 -22.11 1.80 -9.46
C ASP A 53 -20.83 2.61 -9.75
N THR A 54 -20.72 3.76 -9.09
CA THR A 54 -19.53 4.64 -9.21
C THR A 54 -18.37 4.24 -8.31
N HIS A 55 -18.62 3.39 -7.31
CA HIS A 55 -17.63 3.08 -6.27
C HIS A 55 -16.35 2.45 -6.84
N GLY A 56 -16.46 1.43 -7.69
CA GLY A 56 -15.29 0.82 -8.31
C GLY A 56 -14.53 1.77 -9.26
N MET A 57 -15.22 2.75 -9.87
CA MET A 57 -14.57 3.79 -10.65
C MET A 57 -13.73 4.71 -9.75
N GLU A 58 -14.28 5.15 -8.60
CA GLU A 58 -13.55 5.96 -7.62
C GLU A 58 -12.34 5.19 -7.06
N VAL A 59 -12.53 3.92 -6.69
CA VAL A 59 -11.48 2.98 -6.27
C VAL A 59 -10.39 2.86 -7.32
N LEU A 60 -10.75 2.56 -8.58
CA LEU A 60 -9.80 2.44 -9.68
C LEU A 60 -9.00 3.73 -9.90
N SER A 61 -9.60 4.89 -9.67
CA SER A 61 -8.93 6.18 -9.86
C SER A 61 -7.72 6.36 -8.94
N THR A 62 -7.74 5.76 -7.75
CA THR A 62 -6.62 5.80 -6.80
C THR A 62 -5.43 4.94 -7.21
N ILE A 63 -5.66 3.95 -8.10
CA ILE A 63 -4.60 3.06 -8.62
C ILE A 63 -4.13 3.52 -9.99
N ALA A 64 -5.07 3.80 -10.91
CA ALA A 64 -4.84 3.98 -12.33
C ALA A 64 -5.10 5.39 -12.85
N GLY A 65 -5.74 6.25 -12.06
CA GLY A 65 -6.05 7.62 -12.46
C GLY A 65 -4.79 8.40 -12.83
N ASN A 66 -4.85 9.23 -13.88
CA ASN A 66 -3.70 10.01 -14.31
C ASN A 66 -4.14 11.40 -14.81
N VAL A 67 -4.31 12.32 -13.88
CA VAL A 67 -4.56 13.75 -14.10
C VAL A 67 -3.40 14.52 -13.49
N PRO A 68 -2.35 14.86 -14.26
CA PRO A 68 -1.13 15.44 -13.72
C PRO A 68 -1.37 16.74 -12.94
N GLY A 69 -0.86 16.78 -11.70
CA GLY A 69 -1.03 17.90 -10.78
C GLY A 69 -2.26 17.83 -9.88
N GLU A 70 -3.20 16.89 -10.13
CA GLU A 70 -4.42 16.71 -9.34
C GLU A 70 -4.52 15.29 -8.78
N LEU A 71 -4.45 14.26 -9.64
CA LEU A 71 -4.55 12.85 -9.26
C LEU A 71 -3.57 12.02 -10.11
N VAL A 72 -2.66 11.31 -9.45
CA VAL A 72 -1.88 10.24 -10.08
C VAL A 72 -2.00 9.01 -9.18
N GLY A 73 -2.56 7.95 -9.72
CA GLY A 73 -2.73 6.69 -9.03
C GLY A 73 -1.40 6.03 -8.66
N THR A 74 -1.46 5.07 -7.77
CA THR A 74 -0.26 4.43 -7.18
C THR A 74 0.43 3.45 -8.13
N ALA A 75 -0.31 2.89 -9.13
CA ALA A 75 0.23 2.03 -10.18
C ALA A 75 -0.38 2.39 -11.56
N PRO A 76 -0.14 3.62 -12.08
CA PRO A 76 -0.85 4.15 -13.24
C PRO A 76 -0.56 3.40 -14.55
N ASP A 77 0.52 2.62 -14.61
CA ASP A 77 0.90 1.85 -15.79
C ASP A 77 0.64 0.33 -15.65
N ALA A 78 -0.03 -0.12 -14.57
CA ALA A 78 -0.50 -1.49 -14.43
C ALA A 78 -1.65 -1.79 -15.40
N ASN A 79 -1.85 -3.06 -15.75
CA ASN A 79 -3.01 -3.51 -16.52
C ASN A 79 -4.11 -3.99 -15.56
N PHE A 80 -5.36 -3.92 -16.03
CA PHE A 80 -6.50 -4.15 -15.16
C PHE A 80 -7.53 -5.10 -15.78
N TRP A 81 -8.06 -5.99 -14.94
CA TRP A 81 -9.35 -6.63 -15.12
C TRP A 81 -10.34 -5.97 -14.16
N LEU A 82 -11.51 -5.55 -14.67
CA LEU A 82 -12.55 -4.90 -13.89
C LEU A 82 -13.70 -5.89 -13.74
N LEU A 83 -13.95 -6.32 -12.50
CA LEU A 83 -14.86 -7.42 -12.17
C LEU A 83 -15.93 -6.90 -11.23
N ARG A 84 -17.20 -6.90 -11.70
CA ARG A 84 -18.34 -6.59 -10.85
C ARG A 84 -18.79 -7.85 -10.12
N THR A 85 -18.80 -7.80 -8.79
CA THR A 85 -19.20 -8.91 -7.92
C THR A 85 -20.36 -8.56 -6.99
N GLU A 86 -20.75 -7.27 -6.92
CA GLU A 86 -21.72 -6.72 -6.00
C GLU A 86 -22.98 -6.20 -6.71
N ASP A 87 -24.14 -6.45 -6.11
CA ASP A 87 -25.41 -5.82 -6.44
C ASP A 87 -25.76 -4.73 -5.39
N VAL A 88 -25.53 -3.48 -5.70
CA VAL A 88 -25.80 -2.35 -4.78
C VAL A 88 -27.25 -2.19 -4.35
N PHE A 89 -28.19 -2.94 -4.93
CA PHE A 89 -29.62 -2.89 -4.58
C PHE A 89 -30.01 -3.94 -3.54
N SER A 90 -29.12 -4.88 -3.22
CA SER A 90 -29.35 -5.94 -2.27
C SER A 90 -28.03 -6.37 -1.61
N GLU A 91 -28.12 -6.91 -0.41
CA GLU A 91 -26.97 -7.46 0.32
C GLU A 91 -27.25 -8.93 0.58
N ASN A 92 -26.73 -9.79 -0.26
CA ASN A 92 -27.03 -11.22 -0.22
C ASN A 92 -25.76 -12.07 -0.15
N ILE A 93 -25.85 -13.20 0.54
CA ILE A 93 -24.74 -14.17 0.65
C ILE A 93 -24.17 -14.63 -0.71
N ILE A 94 -24.93 -14.49 -1.81
CA ILE A 94 -24.45 -14.79 -3.15
C ILE A 94 -23.27 -13.92 -3.57
N GLU A 95 -23.13 -12.73 -3.01
CA GLU A 95 -22.04 -11.80 -3.33
C GLU A 95 -20.69 -12.33 -2.88
N GLU A 96 -20.64 -13.05 -1.76
CA GLU A 96 -19.41 -13.75 -1.37
C GLU A 96 -19.03 -14.86 -2.40
N TYR A 97 -20.02 -15.52 -3.00
CA TYR A 97 -19.76 -16.51 -4.06
C TYR A 97 -19.39 -15.83 -5.38
N ASN A 98 -19.97 -14.67 -5.70
CA ASN A 98 -19.55 -13.85 -6.83
C ASN A 98 -18.10 -13.36 -6.63
N TRP A 99 -17.75 -12.97 -5.40
CA TRP A 99 -16.37 -12.61 -5.03
C TRP A 99 -15.42 -13.79 -5.26
N ALA A 100 -15.80 -14.99 -4.81
CA ALA A 100 -15.02 -16.20 -5.04
C ALA A 100 -14.84 -16.51 -6.53
N ALA A 101 -15.92 -16.38 -7.32
CA ALA A 101 -15.86 -16.54 -8.77
C ALA A 101 -14.97 -15.49 -9.44
N GLY A 102 -14.99 -14.23 -8.93
CA GLY A 102 -14.09 -13.17 -9.34
C GLY A 102 -12.62 -13.50 -9.05
N ALA A 103 -12.33 -14.10 -7.89
CA ALA A 103 -10.99 -14.55 -7.53
C ALA A 103 -10.50 -15.72 -8.40
N GLU A 104 -11.36 -16.70 -8.70
CA GLU A 104 -11.07 -17.79 -9.65
C GLU A 104 -10.79 -17.24 -11.06
N PHE A 105 -11.59 -16.25 -11.50
CA PHE A 105 -11.37 -15.59 -12.77
C PHE A 105 -10.02 -14.87 -12.79
N ALA A 106 -9.67 -14.13 -11.72
CA ALA A 106 -8.40 -13.44 -11.59
C ALA A 106 -7.20 -14.40 -11.72
N ASP A 107 -7.27 -15.59 -11.10
CA ASP A 107 -6.28 -16.66 -11.27
C ASP A 107 -6.20 -17.12 -12.74
N SER A 108 -7.35 -17.36 -13.37
CA SER A 108 -7.43 -17.86 -14.75
C SER A 108 -6.83 -16.92 -15.79
N VAL A 109 -6.83 -15.61 -15.52
CA VAL A 109 -6.30 -14.57 -16.43
C VAL A 109 -4.89 -14.10 -16.03
N GLY A 110 -4.32 -14.68 -14.98
CA GLY A 110 -2.96 -14.42 -14.54
C GLY A 110 -2.79 -13.06 -13.84
N ALA A 111 -3.75 -12.68 -12.99
CA ALA A 111 -3.61 -11.49 -12.16
C ALA A 111 -2.50 -11.66 -11.12
N ASP A 112 -1.70 -10.62 -10.90
CA ASP A 112 -0.67 -10.58 -9.86
C ASP A 112 -1.24 -10.11 -8.52
N VAL A 113 -2.28 -9.27 -8.57
CA VAL A 113 -2.91 -8.64 -7.41
C VAL A 113 -4.42 -8.64 -7.57
N ILE A 114 -5.15 -8.95 -6.50
CA ILE A 114 -6.56 -8.63 -6.34
C ILE A 114 -6.66 -7.43 -5.42
N SER A 115 -7.40 -6.38 -5.85
CA SER A 115 -7.79 -5.23 -5.03
C SER A 115 -9.30 -5.30 -4.82
N SER A 116 -9.74 -5.48 -3.58
CA SER A 116 -11.15 -5.59 -3.23
C SER A 116 -11.51 -4.59 -2.14
N SER A 117 -12.41 -3.67 -2.48
CA SER A 117 -12.90 -2.65 -1.56
C SER A 117 -14.28 -3.00 -1.01
N LEU A 118 -14.52 -4.27 -0.78
CA LEU A 118 -15.78 -4.90 -0.39
C LEU A 118 -15.66 -5.49 1.02
N GLY A 119 -16.81 -5.78 1.65
CA GLY A 119 -16.80 -6.42 2.95
C GLY A 119 -18.15 -6.91 3.39
N TYR A 120 -18.23 -8.18 3.85
CA TYR A 120 -19.45 -8.91 4.18
C TYR A 120 -19.53 -9.16 5.69
N SER A 121 -20.68 -8.82 6.27
CA SER A 121 -21.02 -9.16 7.67
C SER A 121 -22.53 -9.33 7.85
N ASP A 122 -23.32 -8.35 7.39
CA ASP A 122 -24.79 -8.37 7.50
C ASP A 122 -25.42 -8.53 6.13
N PHE A 123 -26.42 -9.38 6.02
CA PHE A 123 -27.20 -9.61 4.82
C PHE A 123 -28.68 -9.28 5.03
N ASP A 124 -29.43 -9.02 3.94
CA ASP A 124 -30.87 -8.77 3.95
C ASP A 124 -31.63 -9.93 4.60
N ASP A 125 -31.19 -11.16 4.35
CA ASP A 125 -31.59 -12.32 5.15
C ASP A 125 -30.67 -12.45 6.38
N SER A 126 -31.12 -11.94 7.51
CA SER A 126 -30.33 -11.96 8.76
C SER A 126 -29.96 -13.37 9.24
N THR A 127 -30.58 -14.44 8.70
CA THR A 127 -30.20 -15.82 9.03
C THR A 127 -28.92 -16.25 8.31
N ALA A 128 -28.52 -15.52 7.25
CA ALA A 128 -27.27 -15.71 6.53
C ALA A 128 -26.16 -14.76 7.05
N SER A 129 -26.49 -13.74 7.86
CA SER A 129 -25.53 -12.78 8.40
C SER A 129 -24.49 -13.45 9.28
N HIS A 130 -23.26 -12.99 9.15
CA HIS A 130 -22.14 -13.46 9.96
C HIS A 130 -22.16 -12.89 11.37
N THR A 131 -21.56 -13.62 12.27
CA THR A 131 -21.23 -13.15 13.62
C THR A 131 -19.73 -12.86 13.71
N TYR A 132 -19.30 -12.18 14.76
CA TYR A 132 -17.86 -11.99 14.96
C TYR A 132 -17.07 -13.31 15.02
N ALA A 133 -17.69 -14.39 15.53
CA ALA A 133 -17.04 -15.69 15.59
C ALA A 133 -16.72 -16.28 14.18
N ASP A 134 -17.42 -15.82 13.15
CA ASP A 134 -17.22 -16.27 11.77
C ASP A 134 -16.08 -15.49 11.07
N MET A 135 -15.58 -14.41 11.69
CA MET A 135 -14.42 -13.64 11.22
C MET A 135 -13.11 -14.32 11.63
N ASP A 136 -12.95 -15.59 11.24
CA ASP A 136 -11.84 -16.49 11.64
C ASP A 136 -10.93 -16.88 10.46
N GLY A 137 -11.11 -16.24 9.29
CA GLY A 137 -10.39 -16.52 8.05
C GLY A 137 -10.83 -17.82 7.35
N ASN A 138 -11.61 -18.68 8.01
CA ASN A 138 -11.89 -20.05 7.55
C ASN A 138 -13.37 -20.37 7.37
N THR A 139 -14.27 -19.48 7.82
CA THR A 139 -15.73 -19.70 7.79
C THR A 139 -16.39 -19.03 6.59
N CYS A 140 -16.05 -17.77 6.29
CA CYS A 140 -16.70 -17.02 5.21
C CYS A 140 -16.21 -17.46 3.83
N PRO A 141 -17.12 -17.68 2.85
CA PRO A 141 -16.75 -18.10 1.50
C PRO A 141 -15.72 -17.18 0.82
N SER A 142 -15.87 -15.87 0.97
CA SER A 142 -14.95 -14.87 0.41
C SER A 142 -13.56 -14.95 1.04
N SER A 143 -13.45 -15.18 2.35
CA SER A 143 -12.17 -15.32 3.06
C SER A 143 -11.43 -16.58 2.63
N ILE A 144 -12.15 -17.71 2.54
CA ILE A 144 -11.59 -18.98 2.04
C ILE A 144 -11.07 -18.80 0.60
N ALA A 145 -11.84 -18.15 -0.26
CA ALA A 145 -11.45 -17.91 -1.65
C ALA A 145 -10.24 -16.98 -1.75
N ALA A 146 -10.14 -15.96 -0.88
CA ALA A 146 -9.02 -15.05 -0.82
C ALA A 146 -7.71 -15.75 -0.43
N ASP A 147 -7.74 -16.65 0.55
CA ASP A 147 -6.60 -17.46 0.95
C ASP A 147 -6.18 -18.46 -0.12
N ILE A 148 -7.16 -19.04 -0.83
CA ILE A 148 -6.88 -19.90 -2.00
C ILE A 148 -6.17 -19.06 -3.10
N ALA A 149 -6.68 -17.88 -3.44
CA ALA A 149 -6.06 -17.00 -4.43
C ALA A 149 -4.61 -16.64 -4.03
N PHE A 150 -4.38 -16.30 -2.75
CA PHE A 150 -3.04 -16.05 -2.24
C PHE A 150 -2.13 -17.28 -2.39
N SER A 151 -2.63 -18.47 -2.12
CA SER A 151 -1.88 -19.73 -2.28
C SER A 151 -1.49 -20.02 -3.75
N LYS A 152 -2.19 -19.40 -4.71
CA LYS A 152 -1.88 -19.48 -6.15
C LYS A 152 -0.83 -18.43 -6.57
N GLY A 153 -0.44 -17.54 -5.68
CA GLY A 153 0.57 -16.52 -5.95
C GLY A 153 -0.03 -15.15 -6.30
N ILE A 154 -1.30 -14.91 -6.01
CA ILE A 154 -1.95 -13.61 -6.18
C ILE A 154 -1.90 -12.87 -4.84
N LEU A 155 -1.38 -11.66 -4.81
CA LEU A 155 -1.46 -10.83 -3.60
C LEU A 155 -2.88 -10.27 -3.45
N VAL A 156 -3.59 -10.73 -2.43
CA VAL A 156 -4.95 -10.26 -2.14
C VAL A 156 -4.90 -9.11 -1.14
N VAL A 157 -5.39 -7.93 -1.57
CA VAL A 157 -5.47 -6.71 -0.76
C VAL A 157 -6.94 -6.35 -0.59
N THR A 158 -7.39 -6.24 0.66
CA THR A 158 -8.80 -5.99 0.99
C THR A 158 -8.96 -4.80 1.92
N SER A 159 -10.09 -4.12 1.82
CA SER A 159 -10.46 -3.07 2.79
C SER A 159 -10.87 -3.69 4.13
N ALA A 160 -10.49 -3.07 5.25
CA ALA A 160 -10.84 -3.56 6.59
C ALA A 160 -12.33 -3.42 6.93
N GLY A 161 -13.05 -2.54 6.22
CA GLY A 161 -14.44 -2.17 6.51
C GLY A 161 -14.57 -0.79 7.13
N ASN A 162 -15.80 -0.25 7.17
CA ASN A 162 -16.10 1.12 7.61
C ASN A 162 -17.02 1.14 8.84
N SER A 163 -16.97 0.12 9.66
CA SER A 163 -17.84 -0.07 10.83
C SER A 163 -17.21 0.32 12.18
N GLY A 164 -15.99 0.88 12.20
CA GLY A 164 -15.24 1.15 13.43
C GLY A 164 -15.98 2.01 14.46
N ASN A 165 -16.93 2.84 14.06
CA ASN A 165 -17.78 3.63 14.94
C ASN A 165 -19.21 3.08 15.06
N ASN A 166 -19.49 1.87 14.55
CA ASN A 166 -20.76 1.17 14.62
C ASN A 166 -20.74 0.10 15.74
N PHE A 167 -21.89 -0.55 15.95
CA PHE A 167 -21.99 -1.68 16.88
C PHE A 167 -21.10 -2.87 16.46
N TRP A 168 -20.98 -3.14 15.15
CA TRP A 168 -20.12 -4.20 14.62
C TRP A 168 -18.65 -3.93 14.91
N HIS A 169 -18.13 -2.76 14.60
CA HIS A 169 -16.77 -2.21 14.72
C HIS A 169 -15.61 -3.09 14.22
N TYR A 170 -15.77 -4.38 14.09
CA TYR A 170 -14.74 -5.30 13.62
C TYR A 170 -14.52 -5.24 12.11
N ILE A 171 -13.44 -5.86 11.66
CA ILE A 171 -13.23 -6.19 10.24
C ILE A 171 -14.38 -7.04 9.72
N SER A 172 -14.56 -7.09 8.40
CA SER A 172 -15.53 -7.93 7.71
C SER A 172 -14.84 -8.85 6.70
N ALA A 173 -15.46 -9.98 6.34
CA ALA A 173 -14.92 -10.85 5.32
C ALA A 173 -14.81 -10.10 3.97
N PRO A 174 -13.73 -10.30 3.16
CA PRO A 174 -12.64 -11.24 3.36
C PRO A 174 -11.40 -10.66 4.10
N ALA A 175 -11.53 -9.53 4.81
CA ALA A 175 -10.38 -8.93 5.52
C ALA A 175 -9.88 -9.76 6.71
N ASP A 176 -10.70 -10.68 7.20
CA ASP A 176 -10.36 -11.66 8.24
C ASP A 176 -9.44 -12.78 7.74
N GLY A 177 -9.37 -13.04 6.42
CA GLY A 177 -8.58 -14.13 5.85
C GLY A 177 -7.10 -14.10 6.28
N ASP A 178 -6.52 -15.27 6.55
CA ASP A 178 -5.18 -15.45 7.14
C ASP A 178 -4.08 -14.85 6.26
N SER A 179 -4.21 -15.03 4.96
CA SER A 179 -3.17 -14.68 3.98
C SER A 179 -3.38 -13.29 3.37
N VAL A 180 -4.56 -12.69 3.49
CA VAL A 180 -4.85 -11.39 2.88
C VAL A 180 -4.09 -10.25 3.53
N LEU A 181 -3.94 -9.16 2.81
CA LEU A 181 -3.43 -7.90 3.32
C LEU A 181 -4.61 -6.95 3.56
N ALA A 182 -5.21 -7.04 4.75
CA ALA A 182 -6.31 -6.16 5.17
C ALA A 182 -5.80 -4.75 5.49
N VAL A 183 -6.48 -3.72 4.96
CA VAL A 183 -6.01 -2.33 5.01
C VAL A 183 -7.01 -1.44 5.74
N GLY A 184 -6.59 -0.92 6.89
CA GLY A 184 -7.29 0.11 7.65
C GLY A 184 -7.09 1.51 7.09
N ALA A 185 -7.81 2.50 7.64
CA ALA A 185 -7.75 3.88 7.18
C ALA A 185 -7.11 4.83 8.19
N VAL A 186 -6.29 5.75 7.66
CA VAL A 186 -5.74 6.91 8.39
C VAL A 186 -6.06 8.21 7.65
N ASP A 187 -5.91 9.34 8.38
CA ASP A 187 -5.94 10.68 7.81
C ASP A 187 -4.60 11.10 7.18
N SER A 188 -4.48 12.35 6.73
CA SER A 188 -3.25 12.89 6.14
C SER A 188 -2.08 13.00 7.12
N ASP A 189 -2.34 13.01 8.42
CA ASP A 189 -1.34 13.10 9.49
C ASP A 189 -0.93 11.70 10.00
N GLY A 190 -1.54 10.64 9.44
CA GLY A 190 -1.29 9.26 9.81
C GLY A 190 -2.04 8.81 11.08
N ASN A 191 -3.05 9.57 11.51
CA ASN A 191 -3.88 9.19 12.66
C ASN A 191 -4.99 8.25 12.22
N TYR A 192 -5.34 7.29 13.09
CA TYR A 192 -6.50 6.43 12.92
C TYR A 192 -7.78 7.26 12.74
N VAL A 193 -8.64 6.83 11.82
CA VAL A 193 -9.95 7.44 11.60
C VAL A 193 -11.07 6.54 12.13
N SER A 194 -12.01 7.12 12.86
CA SER A 194 -12.99 6.39 13.66
C SER A 194 -13.92 5.46 12.89
N PHE A 195 -14.12 5.68 11.59
CA PHE A 195 -14.93 4.78 10.77
C PHE A 195 -14.20 3.49 10.39
N SER A 196 -12.85 3.48 10.38
CA SER A 196 -12.10 2.29 9.98
C SER A 196 -12.39 1.13 10.94
N SER A 197 -12.87 0.03 10.39
CA SER A 197 -13.02 -1.22 11.14
C SER A 197 -11.67 -1.69 11.68
N TYR A 198 -11.69 -2.42 12.79
CA TYR A 198 -10.49 -2.85 13.49
C TYR A 198 -10.59 -4.28 13.97
N GLY A 199 -9.46 -4.84 14.37
CA GLY A 199 -9.32 -6.22 14.82
C GLY A 199 -9.44 -6.38 16.36
N PRO A 200 -8.96 -7.51 16.84
CA PRO A 200 -8.39 -8.61 16.04
C PRO A 200 -9.46 -9.37 15.25
N SER A 201 -9.06 -10.35 14.40
CA SER A 201 -9.98 -11.40 13.95
C SER A 201 -10.42 -12.28 15.13
N SER A 202 -11.46 -13.09 14.94
CA SER A 202 -12.01 -13.86 16.05
C SER A 202 -11.09 -14.97 16.56
N ASP A 203 -10.17 -15.42 15.74
CA ASP A 203 -9.11 -16.38 16.07
C ASP A 203 -7.84 -15.71 16.63
N GLY A 204 -7.80 -14.37 16.64
CA GLY A 204 -6.77 -13.57 17.32
C GLY A 204 -5.66 -13.04 16.43
N ASP A 205 -5.80 -13.11 15.10
CA ASP A 205 -4.85 -12.53 14.15
C ASP A 205 -4.87 -11.01 14.20
N ILE A 206 -3.69 -10.42 13.92
CA ILE A 206 -3.54 -8.97 13.85
C ILE A 206 -4.24 -8.46 12.59
N LYS A 207 -5.35 -7.76 12.81
CA LYS A 207 -6.14 -7.10 11.76
C LYS A 207 -6.51 -5.66 12.19
N PRO A 208 -6.63 -4.72 11.21
CA PRO A 208 -6.12 -4.86 9.85
C PRO A 208 -4.62 -5.16 9.87
N ASN A 209 -4.04 -5.70 8.79
CA ASN A 209 -2.60 -5.92 8.77
C ASN A 209 -1.84 -4.59 8.79
N VAL A 210 -2.25 -3.64 7.94
CA VAL A 210 -1.62 -2.33 7.79
C VAL A 210 -2.67 -1.25 7.55
N ALA A 211 -2.25 0.00 7.51
CA ALA A 211 -3.13 1.13 7.25
C ALA A 211 -2.56 2.05 6.16
N ALA A 212 -3.46 2.69 5.41
CA ALA A 212 -3.11 3.71 4.43
C ALA A 212 -4.14 4.85 4.45
N LYS A 213 -3.91 5.92 3.68
CA LYS A 213 -4.81 7.08 3.65
C LYS A 213 -6.19 6.69 3.12
N GLY A 214 -7.21 6.78 3.99
CA GLY A 214 -8.61 6.55 3.65
C GLY A 214 -9.53 7.70 4.02
N ALA A 215 -9.03 8.70 4.76
CA ALA A 215 -9.78 9.93 5.03
C ALA A 215 -9.35 11.03 4.05
N ASN A 216 -10.34 11.61 3.36
CA ASN A 216 -10.11 12.61 2.30
C ASN A 216 -9.06 12.11 1.29
N ALA A 217 -9.19 10.86 0.86
CA ALA A 217 -8.39 10.28 -0.21
C ALA A 217 -8.75 10.94 -1.54
N THR A 218 -7.76 11.24 -2.37
CA THR A 218 -8.00 11.89 -3.66
C THR A 218 -8.53 10.88 -4.66
N VAL A 219 -9.70 11.15 -5.23
CA VAL A 219 -10.40 10.31 -6.20
C VAL A 219 -10.92 11.13 -7.38
N ALA A 220 -11.20 10.46 -8.51
CA ALA A 220 -12.03 11.03 -9.56
C ALA A 220 -13.50 10.78 -9.21
N ASP A 221 -14.36 11.75 -9.47
CA ASP A 221 -15.80 11.61 -9.32
C ASP A 221 -16.49 11.26 -10.66
N PRO A 222 -17.76 10.83 -10.66
CA PRO A 222 -18.47 10.46 -11.88
C PRO A 222 -18.73 11.62 -12.85
N PHE A 223 -18.44 12.85 -12.45
CA PHE A 223 -18.56 14.05 -13.30
C PHE A 223 -17.21 14.45 -13.92
N GLY A 224 -16.14 13.70 -13.62
CA GLY A 224 -14.78 13.95 -14.13
C GLY A 224 -14.01 15.01 -13.35
N THR A 225 -14.47 15.39 -12.15
CA THR A 225 -13.71 16.26 -11.24
C THR A 225 -12.87 15.44 -10.27
N ILE A 226 -11.83 16.06 -9.72
CA ILE A 226 -10.99 15.42 -8.71
C ILE A 226 -11.37 15.97 -7.35
N GLY A 227 -11.71 15.07 -6.43
CA GLY A 227 -12.19 15.40 -5.10
C GLY A 227 -11.61 14.53 -4.01
N GLY A 228 -12.19 14.63 -2.81
CA GLY A 228 -11.82 13.81 -1.65
C GLY A 228 -12.97 12.89 -1.25
N ALA A 229 -12.65 11.62 -0.95
CA ALA A 229 -13.58 10.63 -0.46
C ALA A 229 -13.06 9.95 0.82
N ASN A 230 -13.99 9.35 1.61
CA ASN A 230 -13.67 8.68 2.86
C ASN A 230 -14.07 7.21 2.79
N GLY A 231 -13.18 6.34 3.25
CA GLY A 231 -13.43 4.90 3.34
C GLY A 231 -12.13 4.09 3.33
N THR A 232 -12.15 2.94 3.97
CA THR A 232 -11.12 1.92 3.78
C THR A 232 -11.10 1.41 2.34
N SER A 233 -12.20 1.62 1.61
CA SER A 233 -12.32 1.41 0.17
C SER A 233 -11.29 2.19 -0.65
N PHE A 234 -10.71 3.27 -0.12
CA PHE A 234 -9.67 4.06 -0.79
C PHE A 234 -8.28 3.78 -0.25
N SER A 235 -8.14 3.43 1.03
CA SER A 235 -6.84 3.01 1.58
C SER A 235 -6.38 1.68 0.97
N CYS A 236 -7.28 0.75 0.76
CA CYS A 236 -7.02 -0.54 0.13
C CYS A 236 -6.38 -0.40 -1.26
N PRO A 237 -7.01 0.24 -2.25
CA PRO A 237 -6.46 0.34 -3.60
C PRO A 237 -5.17 1.17 -3.66
N ILE A 238 -5.04 2.23 -2.85
CA ILE A 238 -3.78 2.98 -2.73
C ILE A 238 -2.64 2.03 -2.36
N LEU A 239 -2.87 1.14 -1.40
CA LEU A 239 -1.88 0.17 -0.95
C LEU A 239 -1.68 -0.95 -1.99
N ALA A 240 -2.75 -1.43 -2.63
CA ALA A 240 -2.69 -2.45 -3.67
C ALA A 240 -1.81 -2.01 -4.85
N GLY A 241 -1.97 -0.78 -5.33
CA GLY A 241 -1.13 -0.24 -6.40
C GLY A 241 0.34 -0.07 -5.96
N ALA A 242 0.59 0.39 -4.73
CA ALA A 242 1.95 0.49 -4.21
C ALA A 242 2.61 -0.90 -4.05
N ALA A 243 1.84 -1.92 -3.62
CA ALA A 243 2.29 -3.31 -3.53
C ALA A 243 2.55 -3.92 -4.91
N THR A 244 1.74 -3.57 -5.91
CA THR A 244 1.98 -3.94 -7.32
C THR A 244 3.32 -3.40 -7.83
N CYS A 245 3.65 -2.15 -7.53
CA CYS A 245 4.96 -1.58 -7.87
C CYS A 245 6.11 -2.28 -7.14
N LEU A 246 5.87 -2.76 -5.93
CA LEU A 246 6.86 -3.52 -5.17
C LEU A 246 7.09 -4.93 -5.77
N LEU A 247 6.02 -5.61 -6.20
CA LEU A 247 6.11 -6.86 -6.97
C LEU A 247 6.87 -6.66 -8.29
N GLN A 248 6.56 -5.60 -9.03
CA GLN A 248 7.29 -5.22 -10.25
C GLN A 248 8.79 -5.04 -9.99
N ALA A 249 9.15 -4.44 -8.87
CA ALA A 249 10.55 -4.19 -8.50
C ALA A 249 11.31 -5.47 -8.11
N HIS A 250 10.60 -6.53 -7.74
CA HIS A 250 11.18 -7.76 -7.20
C HIS A 250 10.65 -9.02 -7.92
N PRO A 251 10.85 -9.15 -9.25
CA PRO A 251 10.41 -10.33 -9.97
C PRO A 251 11.07 -11.59 -9.40
N GLY A 252 10.27 -12.58 -9.09
CA GLY A 252 10.72 -13.83 -8.47
C GLY A 252 10.63 -13.90 -6.94
N LYS A 253 10.20 -12.82 -6.28
CA LYS A 253 9.75 -12.88 -4.88
C LYS A 253 8.31 -13.36 -4.81
N SER A 254 8.03 -14.25 -3.86
CA SER A 254 6.67 -14.73 -3.59
C SER A 254 5.79 -13.62 -3.00
N VAL A 255 4.48 -13.71 -3.18
CA VAL A 255 3.52 -12.78 -2.57
C VAL A 255 3.62 -12.78 -1.03
N LEU A 256 3.97 -13.91 -0.43
CA LEU A 256 4.23 -14.02 1.02
C LEU A 256 5.45 -13.19 1.44
N GLU A 257 6.57 -13.26 0.69
CA GLU A 257 7.74 -12.42 0.97
C GLU A 257 7.39 -10.93 0.86
N VAL A 258 6.59 -10.56 -0.16
CA VAL A 258 6.15 -9.18 -0.39
C VAL A 258 5.23 -8.71 0.73
N LYS A 259 4.19 -9.50 1.10
CA LYS A 259 3.30 -9.21 2.25
C LYS A 259 4.12 -8.99 3.52
N ASN A 260 5.00 -9.93 3.86
CA ASN A 260 5.86 -9.84 5.05
C ASN A 260 6.78 -8.59 5.02
N ALA A 261 7.30 -8.22 3.87
CA ALA A 261 8.13 -7.02 3.74
C ALA A 261 7.32 -5.74 3.93
N ILE A 262 6.10 -5.68 3.43
CA ILE A 262 5.16 -4.58 3.65
C ILE A 262 4.86 -4.42 5.14
N GLU A 263 4.45 -5.50 5.82
CA GLU A 263 4.16 -5.50 7.26
C GLU A 263 5.38 -5.11 8.10
N ARG A 264 6.55 -5.72 7.83
CA ARG A 264 7.81 -5.42 8.53
C ARG A 264 8.30 -3.99 8.34
N SER A 265 7.91 -3.34 7.25
CA SER A 265 8.27 -1.96 6.95
C SER A 265 7.39 -0.94 7.68
N ALA A 266 6.32 -1.38 8.30
CA ALA A 266 5.33 -0.52 8.93
C ALA A 266 5.79 0.02 10.29
N ASN A 267 5.33 1.22 10.63
CA ASN A 267 5.84 1.99 11.77
C ASN A 267 5.50 1.41 13.14
N TYR A 268 4.54 0.48 13.24
CA TYR A 268 4.17 -0.22 14.49
C TYR A 268 4.47 -1.73 14.45
N PHE A 269 5.35 -2.17 13.55
CA PHE A 269 5.64 -3.61 13.37
C PHE A 269 5.96 -4.32 14.69
N ASN A 270 6.74 -3.71 15.58
CA ASN A 270 7.13 -4.30 16.87
C ASN A 270 6.06 -4.13 17.99
N THR A 271 5.05 -3.30 17.78
CA THR A 271 3.99 -2.98 18.74
C THR A 271 2.66 -2.77 18.03
N PRO A 272 2.14 -3.80 17.34
CA PRO A 272 0.91 -3.68 16.57
C PRO A 272 -0.28 -3.32 17.46
N THR A 273 -1.30 -2.72 16.85
CA THR A 273 -2.54 -2.32 17.52
C THR A 273 -3.75 -2.87 16.78
N ASP A 274 -4.86 -3.06 17.46
CA ASP A 274 -6.09 -3.53 16.83
C ASP A 274 -6.65 -2.53 15.80
N THR A 275 -6.34 -1.24 15.92
CA THR A 275 -6.87 -0.19 15.05
C THR A 275 -6.06 0.02 13.76
N LEU A 276 -4.74 -0.17 13.80
CA LEU A 276 -3.83 0.10 12.70
C LEU A 276 -2.99 -1.12 12.28
N GLY A 277 -3.15 -2.23 12.98
CA GLY A 277 -2.31 -3.41 12.78
C GLY A 277 -0.84 -3.09 12.99
N TYR A 278 0.01 -3.48 12.04
CA TYR A 278 1.43 -3.12 12.04
C TYR A 278 1.68 -1.63 11.70
N GLY A 279 0.62 -0.87 11.37
CA GLY A 279 0.71 0.56 11.08
C GLY A 279 0.84 0.90 9.60
N ILE A 280 1.43 2.06 9.31
CA ILE A 280 1.59 2.57 7.94
C ILE A 280 2.89 2.05 7.35
N PRO A 281 2.85 1.27 6.23
CA PRO A 281 4.05 0.71 5.63
C PRO A 281 4.91 1.77 4.94
N ASN A 282 6.22 1.54 4.98
CA ASN A 282 7.19 2.30 4.20
C ASN A 282 7.68 1.45 3.02
N PHE A 283 7.18 1.70 1.82
CA PHE A 283 7.51 0.92 0.63
C PHE A 283 8.99 1.03 0.20
N GLY A 284 9.69 2.10 0.59
CA GLY A 284 11.14 2.18 0.43
C GLY A 284 11.87 1.15 1.30
N ASN A 285 11.45 1.01 2.56
CA ASN A 285 11.99 0.00 3.47
C ASN A 285 11.61 -1.42 3.02
N ALA A 286 10.36 -1.64 2.59
CA ALA A 286 9.92 -2.94 2.05
C ALA A 286 10.78 -3.35 0.83
N HIS A 287 11.10 -2.41 -0.07
CA HIS A 287 12.01 -2.65 -1.19
C HIS A 287 13.41 -3.08 -0.74
N PHE A 288 13.96 -2.45 0.30
CA PHE A 288 15.27 -2.86 0.85
C PHE A 288 15.20 -4.24 1.50
N ILE A 289 14.17 -4.55 2.27
CA ILE A 289 13.95 -5.87 2.87
C ILE A 289 13.96 -6.96 1.77
N LEU A 290 13.22 -6.75 0.69
CA LEU A 290 13.14 -7.71 -0.42
C LEU A 290 14.44 -7.82 -1.23
N SER A 291 15.24 -6.76 -1.27
CA SER A 291 16.55 -6.76 -1.96
C SER A 291 17.59 -7.60 -1.24
N GLY A 292 17.28 -8.20 -0.07
CA GLY A 292 18.23 -8.95 0.71
C GLY A 292 19.38 -8.08 1.27
N ILE A 293 19.21 -6.77 1.24
CA ILE A 293 20.07 -5.83 1.95
C ILE A 293 19.60 -5.85 3.41
N GLU A 294 19.66 -7.04 4.01
CA GLU A 294 19.49 -7.20 5.44
C GLU A 294 20.73 -6.65 6.15
N ASP A 295 20.77 -5.33 6.33
CA ASP A 295 21.49 -4.77 7.44
C ASP A 295 20.49 -4.63 8.61
N ARG A 296 20.69 -5.50 9.54
CA ARG A 296 20.28 -5.61 10.92
C ARG A 296 19.74 -4.31 11.49
N GLU A 297 18.59 -4.43 12.13
CA GLU A 297 18.06 -3.50 13.14
C GLU A 297 18.11 -2.01 12.72
N ASN A 298 16.97 -1.50 12.23
CA ASN A 298 16.73 -0.09 11.87
C ASN A 298 17.35 0.36 10.52
N ILE A 299 16.74 -0.01 9.39
CA ILE A 299 17.05 0.68 8.13
C ILE A 299 16.43 2.08 8.21
N ILE A 300 17.21 3.03 8.66
CA ILE A 300 16.87 4.43 8.53
C ILE A 300 17.15 4.81 7.08
N PRO A 301 16.15 5.33 6.33
CA PRO A 301 16.39 5.84 5.00
C PRO A 301 17.44 6.97 5.07
N LEU A 302 18.63 6.64 4.60
CA LEU A 302 19.69 7.62 4.45
C LEU A 302 19.90 7.90 2.98
N ILE A 303 19.58 9.12 2.56
CA ILE A 303 19.85 9.61 1.22
C ILE A 303 20.97 10.64 1.31
N ILE A 304 21.99 10.49 0.50
CA ILE A 304 23.13 11.44 0.42
C ILE A 304 23.21 11.96 -1.01
N TYR A 305 23.05 13.27 -1.16
CA TYR A 305 23.03 13.88 -2.49
C TYR A 305 23.61 15.31 -2.50
N PRO A 306 24.16 15.76 -3.67
CA PRO A 306 24.45 14.96 -4.86
C PRO A 306 25.63 14.01 -4.61
N ASN A 307 25.62 12.85 -5.28
CA ASN A 307 26.78 11.96 -5.32
C ASN A 307 27.01 11.55 -6.79
N PRO A 308 28.05 12.05 -7.47
CA PRO A 308 29.20 12.78 -6.93
C PRO A 308 28.89 14.17 -6.33
N ILE A 309 29.68 14.52 -5.30
CA ILE A 309 29.59 15.80 -4.62
C ILE A 309 30.05 16.92 -5.55
N LEU A 310 29.26 17.97 -5.69
CA LEU A 310 29.60 19.20 -6.41
C LEU A 310 30.12 20.27 -5.43
N GLU A 311 29.27 21.20 -5.02
CA GLU A 311 29.59 22.26 -4.08
C GLU A 311 29.10 22.00 -2.66
N ASN A 312 27.87 21.45 -2.57
CA ASN A 312 27.21 21.12 -1.28
C ASN A 312 26.92 19.62 -1.19
N LEU A 313 26.76 19.14 0.03
CA LEU A 313 26.39 17.77 0.34
C LEU A 313 25.21 17.79 1.31
N TYR A 314 24.10 17.19 0.91
CA TYR A 314 22.90 17.07 1.72
C TYR A 314 22.72 15.61 2.16
N LEU A 315 22.33 15.45 3.42
CA LEU A 315 21.94 14.18 3.98
C LEU A 315 20.48 14.27 4.42
N GLN A 316 19.66 13.36 3.94
CA GLN A 316 18.31 13.19 4.42
C GLN A 316 18.27 11.92 5.25
N ILE A 317 17.96 12.03 6.54
CA ILE A 317 17.96 10.97 7.53
C ILE A 317 16.58 10.92 8.17
N PHE A 318 15.98 9.73 8.24
CA PHE A 318 14.78 9.53 9.01
C PHE A 318 15.13 8.99 10.39
N THR A 319 14.54 9.51 11.46
CA THR A 319 14.70 9.01 12.83
C THR A 319 13.35 8.66 13.43
N TYR A 320 13.32 7.57 14.19
CA TYR A 320 12.10 7.08 14.87
C TYR A 320 11.94 7.65 16.28
N SER A 321 12.98 8.26 16.80
CA SER A 321 13.01 8.89 18.12
C SER A 321 13.77 10.21 18.06
N ASN A 322 13.54 11.08 19.06
CA ASN A 322 14.36 12.26 19.25
C ASN A 322 15.71 11.83 19.83
N GLU A 323 16.78 11.97 19.05
CA GLU A 323 18.10 11.50 19.43
C GLU A 323 19.23 12.39 18.93
N ALA A 324 20.37 12.29 19.58
CA ALA A 324 21.59 12.97 19.15
C ALA A 324 22.24 12.21 18.00
N VAL A 325 22.67 12.93 16.96
CA VAL A 325 23.30 12.32 15.78
C VAL A 325 24.65 12.97 15.52
N LYS A 326 25.66 12.12 15.31
CA LYS A 326 27.00 12.51 14.93
C LYS A 326 27.29 12.06 13.51
N ILE A 327 27.78 12.98 12.68
CA ILE A 327 28.10 12.75 11.28
C ILE A 327 29.58 13.06 11.06
N GLN A 328 30.30 12.15 10.40
CA GLN A 328 31.70 12.30 10.07
C GLN A 328 31.94 11.96 8.60
N MET A 329 32.73 12.76 7.91
CA MET A 329 33.30 12.42 6.62
C MET A 329 34.74 11.95 6.84
N ILE A 330 35.09 10.81 6.30
CA ILE A 330 36.34 10.10 6.56
C ILE A 330 37.00 9.78 5.21
N ASP A 331 38.28 10.02 5.06
CA ASP A 331 39.06 9.60 3.90
C ASP A 331 39.38 8.10 3.94
N LEU A 332 39.91 7.55 2.86
CA LEU A 332 40.25 6.12 2.79
C LEU A 332 41.39 5.70 3.73
N LEU A 333 42.10 6.64 4.36
CA LEU A 333 43.12 6.39 5.36
C LEU A 333 42.55 6.41 6.79
N GLY A 334 41.24 6.66 6.94
CA GLY A 334 40.57 6.73 8.23
C GLY A 334 40.66 8.10 8.92
N LYS A 335 41.16 9.14 8.25
CA LYS A 335 41.22 10.50 8.81
C LYS A 335 39.87 11.19 8.65
N VAL A 336 39.33 11.74 9.74
CA VAL A 336 38.12 12.56 9.71
C VAL A 336 38.46 13.90 9.05
N VAL A 337 37.83 14.22 7.92
CA VAL A 337 38.04 15.45 7.14
C VAL A 337 36.96 16.50 7.39
N ALA A 338 35.74 16.08 7.78
CA ALA A 338 34.66 16.96 8.21
C ALA A 338 33.80 16.27 9.26
N LYS A 339 33.11 17.03 10.10
CA LYS A 339 32.15 16.50 11.10
C LYS A 339 31.06 17.51 11.42
N SER A 340 29.90 16.96 11.81
CA SER A 340 28.77 17.69 12.39
C SER A 340 28.16 16.89 13.54
N GLU A 341 27.72 17.56 14.58
CA GLU A 341 27.05 16.95 15.73
C GLU A 341 25.76 17.72 16.02
N PHE A 342 24.67 16.96 16.15
CA PHE A 342 23.32 17.48 16.39
C PHE A 342 22.82 16.90 17.71
N ASN A 343 22.44 17.77 18.63
CA ASN A 343 21.97 17.35 19.96
C ASN A 343 20.61 16.67 19.92
N THR A 344 19.80 16.97 18.91
CA THR A 344 18.46 16.37 18.76
C THR A 344 18.06 16.38 17.30
N PHE A 345 17.82 15.20 16.73
CA PHE A 345 17.00 15.02 15.53
C PHE A 345 15.57 14.81 15.97
N MET A 346 14.64 15.39 15.24
CA MET A 346 13.21 15.15 15.48
C MET A 346 12.76 13.87 14.80
N VAL A 347 11.76 13.22 15.38
CA VAL A 347 11.09 12.08 14.73
C VAL A 347 10.64 12.48 13.32
N GLY A 348 10.97 11.66 12.32
CA GLY A 348 10.69 11.94 10.91
C GLY A 348 11.95 12.25 10.09
N TYR A 349 11.75 12.88 8.95
CA TYR A 349 12.84 13.25 8.05
C TYR A 349 13.58 14.49 8.53
N ASN A 350 14.89 14.36 8.68
CA ASN A 350 15.80 15.45 8.97
C ASN A 350 16.71 15.68 7.75
N ILE A 351 16.71 16.89 7.20
CA ILE A 351 17.58 17.29 6.08
C ILE A 351 18.71 18.13 6.61
N ILE A 352 19.94 17.74 6.31
CA ILE A 352 21.16 18.38 6.79
C ILE A 352 21.94 18.88 5.60
N ASP A 353 22.33 20.15 5.62
CA ASP A 353 23.40 20.71 4.79
C ASP A 353 24.72 20.40 5.51
N PHE A 354 25.47 19.39 5.00
CA PHE A 354 26.68 18.93 5.65
C PHE A 354 27.87 19.81 5.21
N PRO A 355 28.56 20.48 6.16
CA PRO A 355 29.63 21.41 5.83
C PRO A 355 30.84 20.67 5.23
N LEU A 356 31.22 21.08 4.03
CA LEU A 356 32.41 20.57 3.35
C LEU A 356 33.58 21.51 3.56
N PRO A 357 34.81 20.99 3.79
CA PRO A 357 36.01 21.80 3.76
C PRO A 357 36.21 22.45 2.39
N SER A 358 36.63 23.69 2.35
CA SER A 358 36.88 24.41 1.09
C SER A 358 38.04 23.84 0.26
N ASP A 359 38.92 23.08 0.90
CA ASP A 359 40.10 22.42 0.35
C ASP A 359 39.91 20.90 0.17
N LEU A 360 38.63 20.41 0.18
CA LEU A 360 38.31 19.00 -0.01
C LEU A 360 38.73 18.51 -1.38
N SER A 361 39.72 17.63 -1.40
CA SER A 361 40.27 17.05 -2.64
C SER A 361 39.30 16.13 -3.36
N GLN A 362 39.49 15.97 -4.68
CA GLN A 362 38.79 14.94 -5.45
C GLN A 362 39.14 13.54 -4.90
N GLY A 363 38.16 12.67 -4.78
CA GLY A 363 38.40 11.34 -4.27
C GLY A 363 37.15 10.68 -3.71
N ILE A 364 37.38 9.50 -3.10
CA ILE A 364 36.35 8.70 -2.43
C ILE A 364 36.43 8.97 -0.93
N TYR A 365 35.29 9.22 -0.33
CA TYR A 365 35.13 9.42 1.10
C TYR A 365 34.05 8.52 1.66
N LEU A 366 34.07 8.29 2.96
CA LEU A 366 33.03 7.60 3.71
C LEU A 366 32.30 8.61 4.60
N ILE A 367 30.98 8.64 4.53
CA ILE A 367 30.15 9.35 5.50
C ILE A 367 29.70 8.32 6.54
N ASN A 368 30.17 8.50 7.77
CA ASN A 368 29.72 7.74 8.94
C ASN A 368 28.73 8.59 9.74
N ILE A 369 27.58 8.01 10.06
CA ILE A 369 26.49 8.63 10.81
C ILE A 369 26.19 7.71 11.97
N LYS A 370 26.22 8.27 13.19
CA LYS A 370 26.05 7.49 14.41
C LYS A 370 25.13 8.21 15.39
N SER A 371 24.20 7.44 15.97
CA SER A 371 23.37 7.80 17.11
C SER A 371 23.40 6.73 18.20
N GLU A 372 22.52 6.82 19.17
CA GLU A 372 22.33 5.74 20.17
C GLU A 372 21.65 4.51 19.55
N SER A 373 20.75 4.73 18.57
CA SER A 373 19.93 3.68 17.98
C SER A 373 20.49 3.10 16.68
N PHE A 374 21.46 3.78 16.01
CA PHE A 374 22.01 3.32 14.72
C PHE A 374 23.42 3.79 14.44
N GLU A 375 24.10 3.11 13.54
CA GLU A 375 25.36 3.54 12.93
C GLU A 375 25.39 3.14 11.45
N TYR A 376 25.62 4.12 10.55
CA TYR A 376 25.69 3.91 9.10
C TYR A 376 26.97 4.48 8.51
N THR A 377 27.48 3.76 7.51
CA THR A 377 28.57 4.25 6.67
C THR A 377 28.20 4.14 5.20
N ARG A 378 28.37 5.24 4.46
CA ARG A 378 28.09 5.29 3.00
C ARG A 378 29.26 5.92 2.26
N ARG A 379 29.52 5.39 1.07
CA ARG A 379 30.53 5.92 0.17
C ARG A 379 30.01 7.12 -0.60
N VAL A 380 30.77 8.18 -0.66
CA VAL A 380 30.53 9.36 -1.50
C VAL A 380 31.76 9.66 -2.35
N ILE A 381 31.55 10.32 -3.48
CA ILE A 381 32.60 10.67 -4.44
C ILE A 381 32.62 12.20 -4.56
N LYS A 382 33.79 12.82 -4.43
CA LYS A 382 34.02 14.24 -4.74
C LYS A 382 34.71 14.32 -6.09
N ASN A 383 34.08 15.02 -7.05
CA ASN A 383 34.65 15.33 -8.35
C ASN A 383 35.52 16.57 -8.28
#